data_3b2552707578239e8ba163c5b636ac64
#
_entry.id   3b2552707578239e8ba163c5b636ac64
#
_cell.length_a   1.000
_cell.length_b   1.000
_cell.length_c   1.000
_cell.angle_alpha   90.00
_cell.angle_beta   90.00
_cell.angle_gamma   90.00
#
_symmetry.space_group_name_H-M   'P 1'
#
loop_
_entity.id
_entity.type
_entity.pdbx_description
1 polymer ?
#
loop_
_entity_poly.entity_id
_entity_poly.type
_entity_poly.pdbx_seq_one_letter_code
_entity_poly.pdbx_strand_id
1 'polypeptide(L)'
;MRKPTRSPKKDINLPLTTQGLFKVKFTGIQAKISFRCDTFLIDKIKNTLASQHLAGNYQYPNLSYFFRSALHAYQHGLPLTYQRELNNPRKEISFRLTEELMTFYNSLPLNSRTEIMERALGSFYYQYL
;
A
#
# COMPACT_ATOMS: atom_id res chain seq x y z
N MET A 1 17.67 -7.56 15.83
CA MET A 1 17.48 -7.38 16.05
C MET A 1 16.98 -7.39 15.94
N ARG A 2 16.80 -7.62 15.83
CA ARG A 2 16.31 -7.62 16.07
C ARG A 2 15.93 -7.65 15.82
N LYS A 3 15.90 -7.96 15.83
CA LYS A 3 15.52 -8.07 15.99
C LYS A 3 15.11 -8.22 15.62
N PRO A 4 15.06 -8.47 15.55
CA PRO A 4 14.66 -8.61 15.46
C PRO A 4 14.09 -8.89 15.12
N THR A 5 13.82 -9.17 15.03
CA THR A 5 13.34 -9.27 14.97
C THR A 5 12.63 -9.72 14.68
N ARG A 6 12.39 -10.14 14.92
CA ARG A 6 11.79 -10.55 14.81
C ARG A 6 11.24 -11.03 14.31
N SER A 7 11.02 -11.28 14.07
CA SER A 7 10.44 -11.64 13.74
C SER A 7 9.82 -12.21 13.25
N PRO A 8 9.58 -12.66 13.17
CA PRO A 8 9.07 -13.14 12.70
C PRO A 8 8.32 -13.57 12.25
N LYS A 9 8.25 -13.70 12.37
CA LYS A 9 7.57 -13.94 12.03
C LYS A 9 6.67 -14.05 11.80
N LYS A 10 6.18 -14.30 11.52
CA LYS A 10 5.24 -14.21 11.37
C LYS A 10 4.52 -13.63 11.47
N ASP A 11 4.36 -13.76 11.51
CA ASP A 11 3.46 -12.94 11.82
C ASP A 11 2.94 -11.95 10.92
N ILE A 12 2.89 -12.11 9.98
CA ILE A 12 2.51 -11.43 8.95
C ILE A 12 1.11 -11.21 8.78
N ASN A 13 0.30 -12.11 9.01
CA ASN A 13 -1.12 -11.99 8.94
C ASN A 13 -1.63 -11.21 10.09
N LEU A 14 -0.88 -10.29 10.54
CA LEU A 14 -1.28 -9.49 11.64
C LEU A 14 -2.56 -8.80 11.38
N PRO A 15 -3.36 -8.65 12.38
CA PRO A 15 -4.60 -7.89 12.24
C PRO A 15 -4.28 -6.45 11.93
N LEU A 16 -5.25 -5.74 11.44
CA LEU A 16 -5.09 -4.34 11.11
C LEU A 16 -5.16 -3.51 12.36
N THR A 17 -4.22 -3.71 13.23
CA THR A 17 -4.13 -2.91 14.42
C THR A 17 -3.32 -1.67 14.13
N THR A 18 -3.32 -0.76 15.06
CA THR A 18 -2.63 0.48 14.85
C THR A 18 -1.15 0.29 14.67
N GLN A 19 -0.58 -0.76 15.25
CA GLN A 19 0.81 -0.95 15.10
C GLN A 19 1.19 -2.17 14.38
N GLY A 20 0.58 -3.26 14.70
CA GLY A 20 0.96 -4.54 14.19
C GLY A 20 0.97 -4.58 12.70
N LEU A 21 -0.05 -3.98 12.13
CA LEU A 21 -0.19 -3.93 10.74
C LEU A 21 1.05 -3.44 10.07
N PHE A 22 1.68 -2.49 10.64
CA PHE A 22 2.76 -1.80 10.00
C PHE A 22 4.10 -2.45 10.17
N LYS A 23 4.13 -3.62 10.74
CA LYS A 23 5.36 -4.39 10.87
C LYS A 23 5.47 -5.45 9.80
N VAL A 24 4.58 -5.42 8.82
CA VAL A 24 4.62 -6.40 7.75
C VAL A 24 5.92 -6.25 6.97
N LYS A 25 6.58 -7.35 6.73
CA LYS A 25 7.78 -7.37 5.92
C LYS A 25 7.43 -7.92 4.55
N PHE A 26 7.87 -7.20 3.54
CA PHE A 26 7.63 -7.63 2.17
C PHE A 26 8.94 -8.19 1.61
N THR A 27 8.98 -9.51 1.48
CA THR A 27 10.15 -10.19 0.93
C THR A 27 9.77 -10.85 -0.39
N GLY A 28 10.76 -11.27 -1.15
CA GLY A 28 10.51 -11.92 -2.42
C GLY A 28 9.85 -11.01 -3.44
N ILE A 29 10.26 -9.75 -3.47
CA ILE A 29 9.71 -8.79 -4.41
C ILE A 29 10.16 -9.17 -5.81
N GLN A 30 9.22 -9.48 -6.68
CA GLN A 30 9.55 -10.07 -7.96
C GLN A 30 9.04 -9.32 -9.17
N ALA A 31 7.80 -8.92 -9.17
CA ALA A 31 7.16 -8.42 -10.37
C ALA A 31 6.71 -6.99 -10.20
N LYS A 32 6.64 -6.29 -11.33
CA LYS A 32 6.21 -4.89 -11.34
C LYS A 32 4.85 -4.79 -11.98
N ILE A 33 3.98 -3.99 -11.38
CA ILE A 33 2.72 -3.62 -12.01
C ILE A 33 2.73 -2.12 -12.27
N SER A 34 1.91 -1.70 -13.21
CA SER A 34 1.76 -0.27 -13.53
C SER A 34 0.28 0.03 -13.68
N PHE A 35 -0.11 1.21 -13.24
CA PHE A 35 -1.47 1.67 -13.44
C PHE A 35 -1.51 3.18 -13.38
N ARG A 36 -2.56 3.76 -13.93
CA ARG A 36 -2.71 5.21 -13.92
C ARG A 36 -3.44 5.60 -12.63
N CYS A 37 -2.92 6.58 -11.94
CA CYS A 37 -3.44 6.96 -10.64
C CYS A 37 -3.54 8.48 -10.53
N ASP A 38 -4.52 8.92 -9.76
CA ASP A 38 -4.76 10.33 -9.47
C ASP A 38 -3.47 10.96 -8.95
N THR A 39 -2.99 11.97 -9.67
CA THR A 39 -1.74 12.64 -9.32
C THR A 39 -1.85 13.33 -7.97
N PHE A 40 -3.00 13.93 -7.68
CA PHE A 40 -3.17 14.63 -6.40
C PHE A 40 -3.16 13.67 -5.22
N LEU A 41 -3.74 12.48 -5.39
CA LEU A 41 -3.69 11.48 -4.34
C LEU A 41 -2.24 11.05 -4.06
N ILE A 42 -1.49 10.79 -5.12
CA ILE A 42 -0.09 10.38 -4.97
C ILE A 42 0.72 11.48 -4.28
N ASP A 43 0.50 12.73 -4.69
CA ASP A 43 1.23 13.86 -4.08
C ASP A 43 0.86 14.00 -2.61
N LYS A 44 -0.41 13.82 -2.28
CA LYS A 44 -0.87 13.90 -0.90
C LYS A 44 -0.19 12.85 -0.03
N ILE A 45 -0.11 11.63 -0.54
CA ILE A 45 0.55 10.55 0.18
C ILE A 45 2.04 10.87 0.36
N LYS A 46 2.71 11.28 -0.71
CA LYS A 46 4.13 11.61 -0.64
C LYS A 46 4.40 12.72 0.36
N ASN A 47 3.57 13.74 0.37
CA ASN A 47 3.75 14.87 1.29
C ASN A 47 3.54 14.44 2.73
N THR A 48 2.56 13.59 2.98
CA THR A 48 2.33 13.06 4.33
C THR A 48 3.50 12.22 4.80
N LEU A 49 4.02 11.36 3.93
CA LEU A 49 5.17 10.54 4.29
C LEU A 49 6.40 11.41 4.59
N ALA A 50 6.61 12.44 3.79
CA ALA A 50 7.73 13.35 4.02
C ALA A 50 7.59 14.07 5.35
N SER A 51 6.39 14.52 5.69
CA SER A 51 6.14 15.15 6.99
C SER A 51 6.42 14.18 8.13
N GLN A 52 5.99 12.95 8.00
CA GLN A 52 6.22 11.95 9.03
C GLN A 52 7.70 11.68 9.21
N HIS A 53 8.44 11.60 8.10
CA HIS A 53 9.89 11.36 8.16
C HIS A 53 10.59 12.52 8.88
N LEU A 54 10.16 13.74 8.60
CA LEU A 54 10.75 14.90 9.29
C LEU A 54 10.48 14.85 10.79
N ALA A 55 9.38 14.26 11.18
CA ALA A 55 9.04 14.11 12.61
C ALA A 55 9.63 12.85 13.21
N GLY A 56 10.46 12.12 12.47
CA GLY A 56 11.10 10.92 12.97
C GLY A 56 10.28 9.65 12.84
N ASN A 57 9.17 9.71 12.13
CA ASN A 57 8.32 8.54 11.96
C ASN A 57 8.58 7.93 10.59
N TYR A 58 9.15 6.72 10.58
CA TYR A 58 9.49 6.00 9.35
C TYR A 58 8.67 4.73 9.21
N GLN A 59 7.46 4.74 9.73
CA GLN A 59 6.56 3.60 9.63
C GLN A 59 6.40 3.15 8.18
N TYR A 60 6.30 4.09 7.26
CA TYR A 60 6.27 3.83 5.83
C TYR A 60 7.50 4.49 5.20
N PRO A 61 8.57 3.71 4.97
CA PRO A 61 9.83 4.32 4.52
C PRO A 61 9.76 4.93 3.14
N ASN A 62 8.86 4.45 2.28
CA ASN A 62 8.74 5.00 0.94
C ASN A 62 7.35 4.69 0.39
N LEU A 63 7.06 5.26 -0.77
CA LEU A 63 5.75 5.10 -1.40
C LEU A 63 5.49 3.65 -1.80
N SER A 64 6.51 2.93 -2.24
CA SER A 64 6.33 1.53 -2.62
C SER A 64 5.92 0.68 -1.43
N TYR A 65 6.55 0.88 -0.30
CA TYR A 65 6.18 0.17 0.91
C TYR A 65 4.75 0.50 1.32
N PHE A 66 4.40 1.79 1.21
CA PHE A 66 3.04 2.23 1.53
C PHE A 66 2.02 1.54 0.63
N PHE A 67 2.31 1.48 -0.67
CA PHE A 67 1.40 0.83 -1.61
C PHE A 67 1.24 -0.65 -1.30
N ARG A 68 2.35 -1.34 -1.02
CA ARG A 68 2.27 -2.77 -0.69
C ARG A 68 1.47 -2.98 0.59
N SER A 69 1.61 -2.07 1.55
CA SER A 69 0.83 -2.12 2.79
C SER A 69 -0.66 -1.94 2.51
N ALA A 70 -0.99 -1.00 1.62
CA ALA A 70 -2.38 -0.77 1.24
C ALA A 70 -2.98 -1.99 0.55
N LEU A 71 -2.24 -2.60 -0.36
CA LEU A 71 -2.73 -3.76 -1.07
C LEU A 71 -2.87 -4.96 -0.13
N HIS A 72 -1.92 -5.12 0.77
CA HIS A 72 -1.98 -6.16 1.78
C HIS A 72 -3.22 -5.97 2.68
N ALA A 73 -3.48 -4.73 3.09
CA ALA A 73 -4.64 -4.44 3.92
C ALA A 73 -5.93 -4.76 3.17
N TYR A 74 -6.01 -4.42 1.90
CA TYR A 74 -7.19 -4.74 1.10
C TYR A 74 -7.36 -6.26 0.99
N GLN A 75 -6.28 -6.98 0.77
CA GLN A 75 -6.31 -8.44 0.72
C GLN A 75 -6.91 -9.01 2.01
N HIS A 76 -6.69 -8.34 3.12
CA HIS A 76 -7.14 -8.82 4.42
C HIS A 76 -8.40 -8.10 4.93
N GLY A 77 -9.13 -7.46 4.04
CA GLY A 77 -10.46 -7.00 4.38
C GLY A 77 -10.67 -5.50 4.49
N LEU A 78 -9.66 -4.69 4.22
CA LEU A 78 -9.86 -3.23 4.24
C LEU A 78 -10.94 -2.86 3.22
N PRO A 79 -12.02 -2.17 3.64
CA PRO A 79 -13.05 -1.79 2.68
C PRO A 79 -12.58 -0.67 1.77
N LEU A 80 -13.03 -0.70 0.53
CA LEU A 80 -12.69 0.31 -0.45
C LEU A 80 -13.67 1.47 -0.32
N THR A 81 -13.37 2.39 0.59
CA THR A 81 -14.26 3.52 0.87
C THR A 81 -13.88 4.78 0.10
N TYR A 82 -12.67 4.84 -0.44
CA TYR A 82 -12.21 6.03 -1.16
C TYR A 82 -12.98 6.21 -2.46
N GLN A 83 -13.46 7.44 -2.69
CA GLN A 83 -14.16 7.80 -3.92
C GLN A 83 -13.17 8.42 -4.88
N ARG A 84 -13.09 7.84 -6.09
CA ARG A 84 -12.15 8.34 -7.10
C ARG A 84 -12.60 9.69 -7.61
N GLU A 85 -11.61 10.57 -7.85
CA GLU A 85 -11.83 11.87 -8.45
C GLU A 85 -11.51 11.75 -9.93
N LEU A 86 -12.52 11.48 -10.72
CA LEU A 86 -12.30 11.13 -12.12
C LEU A 86 -11.80 12.30 -12.98
N ASN A 87 -12.01 13.53 -12.51
CA ASN A 87 -11.59 14.70 -13.26
C ASN A 87 -10.14 15.12 -12.96
N ASN A 88 -9.52 14.52 -11.97
CA ASN A 88 -8.14 14.88 -11.64
C ASN A 88 -7.17 14.29 -12.66
N PRO A 89 -6.05 14.95 -12.90
CA PRO A 89 -5.04 14.40 -13.80
C PRO A 89 -4.48 13.10 -13.24
N ARG A 90 -4.15 12.18 -14.14
CA ARG A 90 -3.61 10.89 -13.76
C ARG A 90 -2.28 10.68 -14.44
N LYS A 91 -1.41 9.95 -13.78
CA LYS A 91 -0.14 9.55 -14.37
C LYS A 91 0.09 8.08 -14.10
N GLU A 92 0.92 7.49 -14.93
CA GLU A 92 1.28 6.09 -14.74
C GLU A 92 2.29 5.98 -13.62
N ILE A 93 2.03 5.07 -12.68
CA ILE A 93 2.96 4.74 -11.62
C ILE A 93 3.19 3.25 -11.62
N SER A 94 4.32 2.85 -11.05
CA SER A 94 4.71 1.45 -11.05
C SER A 94 5.19 1.06 -9.68
N PHE A 95 4.85 -0.16 -9.28
CA PHE A 95 5.29 -0.69 -8.01
C PHE A 95 5.67 -2.15 -8.16
N ARG A 96 6.65 -2.58 -7.39
CA ARG A 96 7.02 -3.99 -7.36
C ARG A 96 6.24 -4.69 -6.27
N LEU A 97 5.76 -5.88 -6.59
CA LEU A 97 4.96 -6.68 -5.67
C LEU A 97 5.70 -7.94 -5.28
N THR A 98 5.40 -8.43 -4.09
CA THR A 98 5.85 -9.76 -3.67
C THR A 98 5.07 -10.80 -4.45
N GLU A 99 5.54 -12.04 -4.40
CA GLU A 99 4.84 -13.12 -5.07
C GLU A 99 3.40 -13.24 -4.57
N GLU A 100 3.21 -13.14 -3.27
CA GLU A 100 1.87 -13.26 -2.69
C GLU A 100 0.96 -12.15 -3.17
N LEU A 101 1.43 -10.91 -3.15
CA LEU A 101 0.63 -9.78 -3.59
C LEU A 101 0.37 -9.85 -5.08
N MET A 102 1.32 -10.37 -5.85
CA MET A 102 1.14 -10.54 -7.28
C MET A 102 0.04 -11.57 -7.57
N THR A 103 0.04 -12.66 -6.84
CA THR A 103 -1.00 -13.67 -6.97
C THR A 103 -2.37 -13.07 -6.66
N PHE A 104 -2.44 -12.28 -5.59
CA PHE A 104 -3.69 -11.61 -5.25
C PHE A 104 -4.11 -10.64 -6.34
N TYR A 105 -3.18 -9.82 -6.82
CA TYR A 105 -3.46 -8.85 -7.87
C TYR A 105 -4.00 -9.55 -9.11
N ASN A 106 -3.40 -10.66 -9.49
CA ASN A 106 -3.83 -11.40 -10.67
C ASN A 106 -5.18 -12.08 -10.49
N SER A 107 -5.64 -12.23 -9.27
CA SER A 107 -6.96 -12.80 -8.99
C SER A 107 -8.07 -11.78 -9.16
N LEU A 108 -7.73 -10.50 -9.24
CA LEU A 108 -8.73 -9.44 -9.37
C LEU A 108 -9.24 -9.36 -10.80
N PRO A 109 -10.49 -8.92 -11.00
CA PRO A 109 -11.02 -8.77 -12.35
C PRO A 109 -10.15 -7.81 -13.17
N LEU A 110 -9.78 -8.25 -14.36
CA LEU A 110 -8.82 -7.50 -15.18
C LEU A 110 -9.28 -6.07 -15.43
N ASN A 111 -10.55 -5.89 -15.73
CA ASN A 111 -11.05 -4.57 -16.08
C ASN A 111 -11.17 -3.62 -14.90
N SER A 112 -11.04 -4.12 -13.68
CA SER A 112 -11.22 -3.31 -12.47
C SER A 112 -9.93 -3.09 -11.70
N ARG A 113 -8.80 -3.63 -12.19
CA ARG A 113 -7.57 -3.60 -11.40
C ARG A 113 -7.09 -2.19 -11.11
N THR A 114 -7.13 -1.33 -12.13
CA THR A 114 -6.69 0.05 -11.94
C THR A 114 -7.54 0.77 -10.91
N GLU A 115 -8.84 0.63 -11.01
CA GLU A 115 -9.74 1.25 -10.05
C GLU A 115 -9.51 0.71 -8.64
N ILE A 116 -9.36 -0.60 -8.52
CA ILE A 116 -9.14 -1.22 -7.22
C ILE A 116 -7.82 -0.74 -6.61
N MET A 117 -6.76 -0.64 -7.42
CA MET A 117 -5.49 -0.18 -6.90
C MET A 117 -5.57 1.25 -6.38
N GLU A 118 -6.21 2.14 -7.13
CA GLU A 118 -6.34 3.51 -6.69
C GLU A 118 -7.22 3.61 -5.45
N ARG A 119 -8.32 2.87 -5.41
CA ARG A 119 -9.21 2.90 -4.27
C ARG A 119 -8.56 2.28 -3.03
N ALA A 120 -7.76 1.25 -3.21
CA ALA A 120 -7.04 0.67 -2.07
C ALA A 120 -6.05 1.67 -1.49
N LEU A 121 -5.31 2.36 -2.35
CA LEU A 121 -4.38 3.40 -1.90
C LEU A 121 -5.11 4.49 -1.13
N GLY A 122 -6.18 5.02 -1.71
CA GLY A 122 -6.93 6.10 -1.07
C GLY A 122 -7.58 5.67 0.23
N SER A 123 -8.16 4.47 0.23
CA SER A 123 -8.82 3.97 1.44
C SER A 123 -7.82 3.77 2.56
N PHE A 124 -6.66 3.22 2.25
CA PHE A 124 -5.63 3.02 3.25
C PHE A 124 -5.09 4.35 3.77
N TYR A 125 -4.87 5.30 2.86
CA TYR A 125 -4.37 6.61 3.23
C TYR A 125 -5.32 7.32 4.20
N TYR A 126 -6.60 7.36 3.86
CA TYR A 126 -7.57 8.08 4.70
C TYR A 126 -7.94 7.33 5.96
N GLN A 127 -7.67 6.02 6.01
CA GLN A 127 -7.95 5.26 7.22
C GLN A 127 -6.80 5.36 8.23
N TYR A 128 -5.56 5.41 7.77
CA TYR A 128 -4.42 5.24 8.65
C TYR A 128 -3.45 6.43 8.68
N LEU A 129 -3.58 7.35 7.77
CA LEU A 129 -2.78 8.56 7.74
C LEU A 129 -3.65 9.78 7.84
#